data_90d875d1e1ed2e55ecc65d11ab5e1fb2
#
_entry.id   90d875d1e1ed2e55ecc65d11ab5e1fb2
#
_cell.length_a   1.000
_cell.length_b   1.000
_cell.length_c   1.000
_cell.angle_alpha   90.00
_cell.angle_beta   90.00
_cell.angle_gamma   90.00
#
_symmetry.space_group_name_H-M   'P 1'
#
loop_
_entity.id
_entity.type
_entity.pdbx_description
1 polymer ?
#
loop_
_entity_poly.entity_id
_entity_poly.type
_entity_poly.pdbx_seq_one_letter_code
_entity_poly.pdbx_strand_id
1 'polypeptide(L)'
;MAADPAAIEAMLREALAPSHLVVRDDSALHAGHAGAASGGGHYDVTIVSERFTGHSRVARHRMVYDALRGLFPAQIHALAVTAFTDQEYQSRASSRDSSSNSQT
;
A
#
# COMPACT_ATOMS: atom_id res chain seq x y z
N MET A 1 -18.62 1.59 6.16
CA MET A 1 -18.29 0.19 5.91
C MET A 1 -16.92 0.10 5.30
N ALA A 2 -16.08 -0.78 5.78
CA ALA A 2 -14.72 -0.88 5.29
C ALA A 2 -14.66 -1.58 3.94
N ALA A 3 -13.68 -1.21 3.13
CA ALA A 3 -13.46 -1.86 1.84
C ALA A 3 -12.90 -3.26 2.06
N ASP A 4 -13.21 -4.15 1.14
CA ASP A 4 -12.61 -5.47 1.13
C ASP A 4 -11.19 -5.34 0.60
N PRO A 5 -10.18 -5.89 1.26
CA PRO A 5 -8.82 -5.86 0.73
C PRO A 5 -8.72 -6.38 -0.70
N ALA A 6 -9.54 -7.37 -1.07
CA ALA A 6 -9.54 -7.89 -2.42
C ALA A 6 -9.99 -6.83 -3.44
N ALA A 7 -10.92 -5.97 -3.06
CA ALA A 7 -11.38 -4.90 -3.93
C ALA A 7 -10.27 -3.87 -4.13
N ILE A 8 -9.54 -3.56 -3.06
CA ILE A 8 -8.41 -2.64 -3.14
C ILE A 8 -7.34 -3.21 -4.07
N GLU A 9 -7.04 -4.49 -3.92
CA GLU A 9 -6.07 -5.16 -4.78
C GLU A 9 -6.48 -5.09 -6.24
N ALA A 10 -7.73 -5.39 -6.53
CA ALA A 10 -8.21 -5.40 -7.90
C ALA A 10 -8.09 -4.03 -8.56
N MET A 11 -8.43 -2.99 -7.83
CA MET A 11 -8.35 -1.63 -8.35
C MET A 11 -6.90 -1.23 -8.61
N LEU A 12 -5.99 -1.60 -7.72
CA LEU A 12 -4.58 -1.27 -7.88
C LEU A 12 -3.94 -2.07 -9.01
N ARG A 13 -4.33 -3.33 -9.17
CA ARG A 13 -3.81 -4.14 -10.27
C ARG A 13 -4.23 -3.57 -11.61
N GLU A 14 -5.46 -3.11 -11.70
CA GLU A 14 -5.95 -2.54 -12.94
C GLU A 14 -5.28 -1.21 -13.25
N ALA A 15 -5.10 -0.37 -12.25
CA ALA A 15 -4.58 0.97 -12.47
C ALA A 15 -3.06 1.01 -12.66
N LEU A 16 -2.33 0.18 -11.93
CA LEU A 16 -0.88 0.30 -11.83
C LEU A 16 -0.09 -0.93 -12.26
N ALA A 17 -0.78 -2.01 -12.60
CA ALA A 17 -0.16 -3.25 -13.08
C ALA A 17 1.06 -3.66 -12.25
N PRO A 18 0.93 -3.82 -10.93
CA PRO A 18 2.08 -4.09 -10.08
C PRO A 18 2.65 -5.48 -10.29
N SER A 19 3.96 -5.60 -10.12
CA SER A 19 4.63 -6.88 -10.14
C SER A 19 4.54 -7.55 -8.77
N HIS A 20 4.29 -6.76 -7.72
CA HIS A 20 4.13 -7.28 -6.37
C HIS A 20 3.15 -6.36 -5.65
N LEU A 21 2.23 -6.93 -4.91
CA LEU A 21 1.22 -6.15 -4.22
C LEU A 21 0.76 -6.88 -2.97
N VAL A 22 0.83 -6.18 -1.85
CA VAL A 22 0.30 -6.69 -0.59
C VAL A 22 -0.61 -5.63 -0.01
N VAL A 23 -1.83 -6.02 0.30
CA VAL A 23 -2.79 -5.14 0.97
C VAL A 23 -3.10 -5.77 2.31
N ARG A 24 -2.81 -5.06 3.38
CA ARG A 24 -3.06 -5.55 4.72
C ARG A 24 -4.14 -4.70 5.36
N ASP A 25 -5.14 -5.37 5.92
CA ASP A 25 -6.21 -4.69 6.63
C ASP A 25 -5.80 -4.57 8.10
N ASP A 26 -5.46 -3.37 8.50
CA ASP A 26 -5.03 -3.09 9.86
C ASP A 26 -6.17 -2.59 10.74
N SER A 27 -7.40 -2.67 10.25
CA SER A 27 -8.56 -2.19 11.00
C SER A 27 -8.68 -2.83 12.37
N ALA A 28 -8.34 -4.10 12.46
CA ALA A 28 -8.42 -4.82 13.72
C ALA A 28 -7.49 -4.28 14.80
N LEU A 29 -6.39 -3.65 14.38
CA LEU A 29 -5.44 -3.09 15.33
C LEU A 29 -6.03 -1.87 16.05
N HIS A 30 -7.08 -1.33 15.49
CA HIS A 30 -7.73 -0.14 16.02
C HIS A 30 -9.09 -0.45 16.65
N ALA A 31 -9.41 -1.72 16.76
CA ALA A 31 -10.69 -2.13 17.32
C ALA A 31 -10.77 -1.63 18.77
N GLY A 32 -11.88 -1.05 19.12
CA GLY A 32 -12.06 -0.49 20.45
C GLY A 32 -11.74 0.99 20.57
N HIS A 33 -11.11 1.56 19.54
CA HIS A 33 -10.86 3.00 19.54
C HIS A 33 -12.05 3.72 18.88
N ALA A 34 -12.26 4.95 19.27
CA ALA A 34 -13.34 5.73 18.74
C ALA A 34 -13.31 5.82 17.22
N GLY A 35 -12.12 5.91 16.66
CA GLY A 35 -11.97 5.98 15.22
C GLY A 35 -12.46 4.75 14.49
N ALA A 36 -12.37 3.59 15.13
CA ALA A 36 -12.80 2.35 14.50
C ALA A 36 -14.31 2.30 14.37
N ALA A 37 -15.00 3.03 15.21
CA ALA A 37 -16.46 3.02 15.16
C ALA A 37 -17.01 3.85 13.99
N SER A 38 -16.18 4.61 13.32
CA SER A 38 -16.64 5.46 12.24
C SER A 38 -16.93 4.68 10.96
N GLY A 39 -16.55 3.43 10.89
CA GLY A 39 -16.88 2.58 9.76
C GLY A 39 -15.85 2.50 8.66
N GLY A 40 -14.89 3.39 8.60
CA GLY A 40 -13.84 3.32 7.58
C GLY A 40 -12.73 2.38 7.99
N GLY A 41 -12.04 1.76 7.04
CA GLY A 41 -10.96 0.84 7.32
C GLY A 41 -9.58 1.51 7.32
N HIS A 42 -8.64 0.84 7.94
CA HIS A 42 -7.24 1.25 7.97
C HIS A 42 -6.44 0.17 7.23
N TYR A 43 -5.74 0.59 6.18
CA TYR A 43 -5.04 -0.35 5.32
C TYR A 43 -3.59 0.02 5.13
N ASP A 44 -2.75 -0.99 4.92
CA ASP A 44 -1.35 -0.80 4.60
C ASP A 44 -1.10 -1.47 3.26
N VAL A 45 -0.61 -0.71 2.29
CA VAL A 45 -0.36 -1.21 0.94
C VAL A 45 1.13 -1.15 0.64
N THR A 46 1.68 -2.29 0.24
CA THR A 46 3.03 -2.34 -0.33
C THR A 46 2.86 -2.69 -1.80
N ILE A 47 3.31 -1.82 -2.67
CA ILE A 47 3.08 -1.99 -4.11
C ILE A 47 4.37 -1.72 -4.89
N VAL A 48 4.67 -2.63 -5.81
CA VAL A 48 5.85 -2.54 -6.67
C VAL A 48 5.38 -2.44 -8.09
N SER A 49 5.71 -1.36 -8.78
CA SER A 49 5.26 -1.16 -10.15
C SER A 49 6.27 -0.31 -10.92
N GLU A 50 6.47 -0.68 -12.18
CA GLU A 50 7.34 0.11 -13.03
C GLU A 50 6.72 1.45 -13.38
N ARG A 51 5.43 1.60 -13.17
CA ARG A 51 4.79 2.88 -13.43
C ARG A 51 5.25 3.97 -12.46
N PHE A 52 5.92 3.58 -11.39
CA PHE A 52 6.46 4.53 -10.43
C PHE A 52 7.81 5.10 -10.85
N THR A 53 8.41 4.56 -11.91
CA THR A 53 9.72 5.01 -12.37
C THR A 53 9.69 6.50 -12.70
N GLY A 54 10.66 7.23 -12.17
CA GLY A 54 10.73 8.66 -12.40
C GLY A 54 9.81 9.51 -11.54
N HIS A 55 9.00 8.88 -10.69
CA HIS A 55 8.08 9.62 -9.83
C HIS A 55 8.61 9.69 -8.40
N SER A 56 8.41 10.84 -7.77
CA SER A 56 8.78 11.03 -6.37
C SER A 56 7.88 10.20 -5.47
N ARG A 57 8.26 10.08 -4.22
CA ARG A 57 7.44 9.38 -3.24
C ARG A 57 6.02 9.98 -3.15
N VAL A 58 5.95 11.30 -3.12
CA VAL A 58 4.67 11.98 -3.06
C VAL A 58 3.83 11.70 -4.30
N ALA A 59 4.46 11.71 -5.48
CA ALA A 59 3.74 11.43 -6.72
C ALA A 59 3.21 10.00 -6.73
N ARG A 60 4.00 9.06 -6.23
CA ARG A 60 3.57 7.65 -6.16
C ARG A 60 2.38 7.48 -5.23
N HIS A 61 2.40 8.15 -4.09
CA HIS A 61 1.27 8.12 -3.15
C HIS A 61 0.01 8.64 -3.83
N ARG A 62 0.14 9.72 -4.60
CA ARG A 62 -1.00 10.25 -5.33
C ARG A 62 -1.54 9.27 -6.35
N MET A 63 -0.65 8.56 -7.03
CA MET A 63 -1.06 7.57 -8.01
C MET A 63 -1.90 6.47 -7.35
N VAL A 64 -1.49 6.02 -6.19
CA VAL A 64 -2.23 5.00 -5.45
C VAL A 64 -3.56 5.55 -4.95
N TYR A 65 -3.54 6.75 -4.39
CA TYR A 65 -4.76 7.37 -3.88
C TYR A 65 -5.76 7.62 -5.02
N ASP A 66 -5.28 8.06 -6.17
CA ASP A 66 -6.14 8.30 -7.32
C ASP A 66 -6.79 7.01 -7.80
N ALA A 67 -6.04 5.91 -7.77
CA ALA A 67 -6.56 4.61 -8.17
C ALA A 67 -7.68 4.15 -7.24
N LEU A 68 -7.64 4.58 -5.98
CA LEU A 68 -8.61 4.16 -4.98
C LEU A 68 -9.61 5.26 -4.62
N ARG A 69 -9.62 6.32 -5.41
CA ARG A 69 -10.42 7.51 -5.10
C ARG A 69 -11.87 7.22 -4.72
N GLY A 70 -12.49 6.29 -5.41
CA GLY A 70 -13.89 5.98 -5.18
C GLY A 70 -14.18 5.35 -3.82
N LEU A 71 -13.14 4.91 -3.12
CA LEU A 71 -13.31 4.26 -1.81
C LEU A 71 -13.12 5.22 -0.65
N PHE A 72 -12.64 6.44 -0.91
CA PHE A 72 -12.45 7.44 0.14
C PHE A 72 -13.67 8.34 0.24
N PRO A 73 -13.97 8.83 1.43
CA PRO A 73 -13.42 8.41 2.72
C PRO A 73 -14.27 7.32 3.38
N ALA A 74 -15.35 6.94 2.74
CA ALA A 74 -16.35 6.08 3.40
C ALA A 74 -15.80 4.69 3.69
N GLN A 75 -15.09 4.11 2.75
CA GLN A 75 -14.60 2.74 2.90
C GLN A 75 -13.16 2.66 3.33
N ILE A 76 -12.36 3.67 2.99
CA ILE A 76 -10.98 3.75 3.45
C ILE A 76 -10.85 5.02 4.29
N HIS A 77 -10.54 4.85 5.56
CA HIS A 77 -10.35 5.97 6.47
C HIS A 77 -8.89 6.40 6.51
N ALA A 78 -7.98 5.45 6.53
CA ALA A 78 -6.55 5.72 6.53
C ALA A 78 -5.83 4.70 5.66
N LEU A 79 -4.82 5.17 4.94
CA LEU A 79 -4.07 4.33 4.03
C LEU A 79 -2.59 4.65 4.13
N ALA A 80 -1.79 3.65 4.50
CA ALA A 80 -0.34 3.76 4.48
C ALA A 80 0.14 3.12 3.18
N VAL A 81 1.01 3.79 2.46
CA VAL A 81 1.50 3.32 1.17
C VAL A 81 3.00 3.26 1.15
N THR A 82 3.53 2.11 0.75
CA THR A 82 4.95 1.95 0.47
C THR A 82 5.06 1.55 -0.99
N ALA A 83 5.63 2.39 -1.83
CA ALA A 83 5.65 2.22 -3.27
C ALA A 83 7.08 2.15 -3.79
N PHE A 84 7.36 1.11 -4.58
CA PHE A 84 8.68 0.88 -5.15
C PHE A 84 8.58 0.63 -6.64
N THR A 85 9.69 0.91 -7.35
CA THR A 85 9.88 0.30 -8.68
C THR A 85 10.43 -1.11 -8.46
N ASP A 86 10.43 -1.93 -9.51
CA ASP A 86 11.00 -3.28 -9.40
C ASP A 86 12.45 -3.24 -8.95
N GLN A 87 13.21 -2.33 -9.50
CA GLN A 87 14.63 -2.22 -9.17
C GLN A 87 14.81 -1.83 -7.71
N GLU A 88 14.04 -0.89 -7.24
CA GLU A 88 14.12 -0.45 -5.84
C GLU A 88 13.76 -1.59 -4.89
N TYR A 89 12.75 -2.35 -5.25
CA TYR A 89 12.30 -3.44 -4.41
C TYR A 89 13.35 -4.54 -4.33
N GLN A 90 13.95 -4.87 -5.47
CA GLN A 90 15.00 -5.87 -5.51
C GLN A 90 16.23 -5.41 -4.74
N SER A 91 16.60 -4.16 -4.87
CA SER A 91 17.73 -3.60 -4.15
C SER A 91 17.49 -3.62 -2.64
N ARG A 92 16.28 -3.32 -2.23
CA ARG A 92 15.92 -3.36 -0.83
C ARG A 92 16.01 -4.78 -0.28
N ALA A 93 15.50 -5.76 -1.01
CA ALA A 93 15.55 -7.14 -0.59
C ALA A 93 17.00 -7.64 -0.49
N SER A 94 17.81 -7.30 -1.48
CA SER A 94 19.22 -7.66 -1.49
C SER A 94 19.97 -7.00 -0.34
N SER A 95 19.69 -5.75 -0.09
CA SER A 95 20.30 -5.04 1.00
C SER A 95 19.95 -5.64 2.34
N ARG A 96 18.72 -6.04 2.50
CA ARG A 96 18.30 -6.68 3.74
C ARG A 96 19.03 -8.00 3.96
N ASP A 97 19.17 -8.78 2.90
CA ASP A 97 19.89 -10.03 2.98
C ASP A 97 21.35 -9.78 3.30
N SER A 98 21.94 -8.83 2.63
CA SER A 98 23.32 -8.47 2.86
C SER A 98 23.52 -7.98 4.27
N SER A 99 22.62 -7.18 4.74
CA SER A 99 22.68 -6.69 6.06
C SER A 99 22.64 -7.78 7.08
N SER A 100 21.79 -8.73 6.88
CA SER A 100 21.72 -9.87 7.73
C SER A 100 22.99 -10.61 7.80
N ASN A 101 23.64 -10.75 6.68
CA ASN A 101 24.88 -11.45 6.60
C ASN A 101 26.02 -10.64 7.17
N SER A 102 26.03 -9.39 6.93
CA SER A 102 27.17 -8.63 7.29
C SER A 102 27.10 -8.08 8.68
N GLN A 103 26.02 -8.23 9.31
CA GLN A 103 25.93 -7.95 10.61
C GLN A 103 26.85 -8.60 11.37
N THR A 104 27.14 -9.22 10.69
CA THR A 104 28.22 -9.74 11.10
C THR A 104 29.24 -8.77 11.33
#